data_90928bf96fddc7d648c4f6d2722bb06b
#
_entry.id   90928bf96fddc7d648c4f6d2722bb06b
#
_cell.length_a   1.000
_cell.length_b   1.000
_cell.length_c   1.000
_cell.angle_alpha   90.00
_cell.angle_beta   90.00
_cell.angle_gamma   90.00
#
_symmetry.space_group_name_H-M   'P 1'
#
loop_
_entity.id
_entity.type
_entity.pdbx_description
1 polymer ?
#
loop_
_entity_poly.entity_id
_entity_poly.type
_entity_poly.pdbx_seq_one_letter_code
_entity_poly.pdbx_strand_id
1 'polypeptide(L)'
;YGIKNTFELTFTKTYLDNLTENTTDIVVTYSATINEKAVVANAANRNTAKLKYGNNSETVPSQTNTYTYKFDLVKIDGTTKKLLSNVEFKLYEAATGSVDGEYKVSGDPIKFVKTDNTYRVAEDATAEGVTDTIVTTDSGKVTIEGLDKKIYYLSETKPLDGYNKPNGAFSVDLTSGNLVTTTTIGKETVVNGENAQKAKVIENNTGAVLPSTGGMGTTVFYVVGGGLMAVAVVLLVTKKRMENKR
;
A
#
# COMPACT_ATOMS: atom_id res chain seq x y z
N TYR A 1 -7.38 -24.20 18.88
CA TYR A 1 -8.11 -23.01 19.35
C TYR A 1 -9.53 -23.12 18.85
N GLY A 2 -10.45 -23.54 19.74
CA GLY A 2 -11.85 -23.68 19.40
C GLY A 2 -12.52 -22.32 19.32
N ILE A 3 -12.84 -21.87 18.13
CA ILE A 3 -13.73 -20.74 17.93
C ILE A 3 -15.12 -21.22 18.36
N LYS A 4 -15.67 -20.63 19.40
CA LYS A 4 -17.06 -20.86 19.80
C LYS A 4 -17.97 -20.38 18.68
N ASN A 5 -19.09 -21.06 18.46
CA ASN A 5 -20.14 -20.61 17.57
C ASN A 5 -20.45 -19.15 17.82
N THR A 6 -20.47 -18.35 16.77
CA THR A 6 -20.76 -16.94 16.89
C THR A 6 -22.25 -16.68 17.08
N PHE A 7 -23.11 -17.50 16.48
CA PHE A 7 -24.55 -17.47 16.68
C PHE A 7 -25.20 -18.82 16.33
N GLU A 8 -26.41 -19.02 16.82
CA GLU A 8 -27.31 -20.11 16.48
C GLU A 8 -28.67 -19.54 16.13
N LEU A 9 -29.22 -19.96 14.99
CA LEU A 9 -30.56 -19.56 14.54
C LEU A 9 -31.50 -20.74 14.64
N THR A 10 -32.58 -20.58 15.38
CA THR A 10 -33.59 -21.59 15.53
C THR A 10 -34.88 -21.21 14.81
N PHE A 11 -35.33 -22.06 13.91
CA PHE A 11 -36.63 -21.90 13.24
C PHE A 11 -37.73 -22.51 14.11
N THR A 12 -38.76 -21.73 14.39
CA THR A 12 -39.92 -22.22 15.16
C THR A 12 -40.76 -23.17 14.33
N LYS A 13 -41.42 -24.11 15.01
CA LYS A 13 -42.36 -25.04 14.34
C LYS A 13 -43.42 -24.28 13.56
N THR A 14 -44.01 -23.24 14.13
CA THR A 14 -45.02 -22.41 13.47
C THR A 14 -44.49 -21.77 12.17
N TYR A 15 -43.21 -21.30 12.14
CA TYR A 15 -42.62 -20.79 10.93
C TYR A 15 -42.49 -21.87 9.86
N LEU A 16 -41.99 -23.06 10.26
CA LEU A 16 -41.77 -24.16 9.33
C LEU A 16 -43.09 -24.72 8.78
N ASP A 17 -44.16 -24.84 9.61
CA ASP A 17 -45.48 -25.32 9.20
C ASP A 17 -46.18 -24.37 8.19
N ASN A 18 -45.79 -23.09 8.18
CA ASN A 18 -46.32 -22.09 7.23
C ASN A 18 -45.55 -22.04 5.89
N LEU A 19 -44.48 -22.78 5.74
CA LEU A 19 -43.81 -22.93 4.45
C LEU A 19 -44.67 -23.78 3.53
N THR A 20 -45.16 -23.20 2.45
CA THR A 20 -46.24 -23.75 1.61
C THR A 20 -45.82 -24.88 0.69
N GLU A 21 -44.49 -25.15 0.53
CA GLU A 21 -43.99 -26.20 -0.34
C GLU A 21 -42.64 -26.77 0.14
N ASN A 22 -42.41 -28.05 -0.16
CA ASN A 22 -41.10 -28.71 0.10
C ASN A 22 -39.91 -28.18 -0.71
N THR A 23 -40.14 -27.15 -1.50
CA THR A 23 -39.14 -26.51 -2.41
C THR A 23 -38.77 -25.11 -1.96
N THR A 24 -39.23 -24.63 -0.80
CA THR A 24 -38.90 -23.29 -0.31
C THR A 24 -37.51 -23.29 0.32
N ASP A 25 -36.56 -22.58 -0.30
CA ASP A 25 -35.24 -22.38 0.26
C ASP A 25 -35.31 -21.37 1.40
N ILE A 26 -34.70 -21.68 2.54
CA ILE A 26 -34.48 -20.73 3.63
C ILE A 26 -33.05 -20.16 3.50
N VAL A 27 -32.93 -18.91 3.12
CA VAL A 27 -31.63 -18.22 2.95
C VAL A 27 -31.34 -17.37 4.17
N VAL A 28 -30.22 -17.65 4.83
CA VAL A 28 -29.71 -16.86 5.95
C VAL A 28 -28.52 -16.05 5.46
N THR A 29 -28.64 -14.73 5.46
CA THR A 29 -27.58 -13.80 5.06
C THR A 29 -27.09 -13.04 6.28
N TYR A 30 -25.79 -12.96 6.45
CA TYR A 30 -25.14 -12.18 7.49
C TYR A 30 -23.81 -11.63 6.99
N SER A 31 -23.32 -10.58 7.64
CA SER A 31 -21.98 -10.03 7.43
C SER A 31 -21.17 -10.15 8.71
N ALA A 32 -19.86 -10.32 8.55
CA ALA A 32 -18.92 -10.35 9.66
C ALA A 32 -17.63 -9.62 9.26
N THR A 33 -17.07 -8.86 10.19
CA THR A 33 -15.78 -8.22 10.01
C THR A 33 -14.67 -9.11 10.57
N ILE A 34 -13.58 -9.22 9.82
CA ILE A 34 -12.38 -9.91 10.29
C ILE A 34 -11.66 -8.95 11.26
N ASN A 35 -11.47 -9.41 12.50
CA ASN A 35 -10.87 -8.62 13.56
C ASN A 35 -9.36 -8.90 13.74
N GLU A 36 -8.74 -8.25 14.73
CA GLU A 36 -7.32 -8.36 15.05
C GLU A 36 -6.85 -9.77 15.45
N LYS A 37 -7.76 -10.68 15.78
CA LYS A 37 -7.45 -12.09 16.09
C LYS A 37 -7.40 -12.98 14.85
N ALA A 38 -7.66 -12.43 13.68
CA ALA A 38 -7.61 -13.17 12.44
C ALA A 38 -6.21 -13.74 12.20
N VAL A 39 -6.18 -14.97 11.70
CA VAL A 39 -4.94 -15.60 11.25
C VAL A 39 -4.52 -14.96 9.93
N VAL A 40 -3.26 -14.59 9.82
CA VAL A 40 -2.70 -13.87 8.66
C VAL A 40 -1.81 -14.81 7.84
N ALA A 41 -1.71 -14.54 6.57
CA ALA A 41 -0.90 -15.24 5.57
C ALA A 41 -1.52 -16.59 5.11
N ASN A 42 -0.78 -17.69 5.27
CA ASN A 42 -1.15 -18.98 4.65
C ASN A 42 -2.24 -19.75 5.37
N ALA A 43 -2.69 -19.30 6.53
CA ALA A 43 -3.77 -19.93 7.27
C ALA A 43 -5.10 -19.23 7.00
N ALA A 44 -6.17 -20.02 6.93
CA ALA A 44 -7.51 -19.53 6.66
C ALA A 44 -8.25 -19.16 7.95
N ASN A 45 -8.99 -18.06 7.89
CA ASN A 45 -10.04 -17.76 8.86
C ASN A 45 -11.27 -18.51 8.40
N ARG A 46 -11.54 -19.63 9.07
CA ARG A 46 -12.58 -20.59 8.65
C ARG A 46 -13.93 -20.22 9.25
N ASN A 47 -14.93 -20.10 8.39
CA ASN A 47 -16.32 -20.10 8.78
C ASN A 47 -16.92 -21.50 8.53
N THR A 48 -17.68 -22.00 9.49
CA THR A 48 -18.31 -23.33 9.41
C THR A 48 -19.78 -23.19 9.73
N ALA A 49 -20.61 -23.68 8.84
CA ALA A 49 -22.07 -23.75 9.02
C ALA A 49 -22.55 -25.21 9.03
N LYS A 50 -23.49 -25.52 9.89
CA LYS A 50 -24.19 -26.79 9.93
C LYS A 50 -25.66 -26.61 10.27
N LEU A 51 -26.50 -27.50 9.82
CA LEU A 51 -27.90 -27.52 10.16
C LEU A 51 -28.16 -28.71 11.11
N LYS A 52 -28.85 -28.44 12.22
CA LYS A 52 -29.44 -29.45 13.09
C LYS A 52 -30.88 -29.63 12.70
N TYR A 53 -31.32 -30.85 12.58
CA TYR A 53 -32.71 -31.20 12.24
C TYR A 53 -33.18 -32.46 12.94
N GLY A 54 -34.49 -32.60 13.06
CA GLY A 54 -35.05 -33.70 13.83
C GLY A 54 -34.63 -33.70 15.30
N ASN A 55 -34.51 -34.84 15.92
CA ASN A 55 -34.22 -34.91 17.35
C ASN A 55 -32.71 -34.88 17.66
N ASN A 56 -31.84 -35.38 16.80
CA ASN A 56 -30.38 -35.38 17.02
C ASN A 56 -29.55 -35.49 15.73
N SER A 57 -30.13 -35.15 14.59
CA SER A 57 -29.44 -35.23 13.31
C SER A 57 -28.75 -33.90 12.95
N GLU A 58 -27.61 -33.99 12.31
CA GLU A 58 -26.85 -32.81 11.81
C GLU A 58 -26.39 -33.07 10.38
N THR A 59 -26.30 -32.00 9.60
CA THR A 59 -25.64 -32.06 8.28
C THR A 59 -24.13 -32.15 8.42
N VAL A 60 -23.47 -32.66 7.40
CA VAL A 60 -22.03 -32.47 7.25
C VAL A 60 -21.72 -30.93 7.26
N PRO A 61 -20.76 -30.45 8.04
CA PRO A 61 -20.46 -29.06 8.08
C PRO A 61 -20.01 -28.52 6.72
N SER A 62 -20.63 -27.42 6.27
CA SER A 62 -20.15 -26.62 5.14
C SER A 62 -19.13 -25.59 5.62
N GLN A 63 -18.05 -25.39 4.87
CA GLN A 63 -16.95 -24.52 5.28
C GLN A 63 -16.58 -23.54 4.18
N THR A 64 -16.32 -22.30 4.59
CA THR A 64 -15.69 -21.26 3.77
C THR A 64 -14.44 -20.74 4.44
N ASN A 65 -13.47 -20.35 3.64
CA ASN A 65 -12.18 -19.86 4.11
C ASN A 65 -11.98 -18.42 3.65
N THR A 66 -11.67 -17.52 4.59
CA THR A 66 -11.29 -16.14 4.30
C THR A 66 -9.83 -15.94 4.68
N TYR A 67 -9.08 -15.27 3.82
CA TYR A 67 -7.66 -15.02 4.03
C TYR A 67 -7.40 -13.54 4.18
N THR A 68 -6.43 -13.21 5.03
CA THR A 68 -5.84 -11.88 5.08
C THR A 68 -4.38 -11.94 4.65
N TYR A 69 -3.89 -10.85 4.10
CA TYR A 69 -2.58 -10.77 3.47
C TYR A 69 -1.65 -9.83 4.22
N LYS A 70 -0.36 -9.94 3.92
CA LYS A 70 0.67 -9.08 4.50
C LYS A 70 1.83 -8.86 3.54
N PHE A 71 2.55 -7.78 3.79
CA PHE A 71 3.84 -7.55 3.16
C PHE A 71 4.88 -7.03 4.16
N ASP A 72 6.14 -7.25 3.82
CA ASP A 72 7.27 -6.67 4.51
C ASP A 72 7.74 -5.44 3.76
N LEU A 73 7.88 -4.33 4.46
CA LEU A 73 8.50 -3.10 3.97
C LEU A 73 9.96 -3.06 4.37
N VAL A 74 10.83 -2.81 3.41
CA VAL A 74 12.28 -2.63 3.61
C VAL A 74 12.68 -1.28 3.03
N LYS A 75 13.24 -0.41 3.86
CA LYS A 75 13.73 0.90 3.46
C LYS A 75 15.24 0.93 3.45
N ILE A 76 15.83 1.30 2.31
CA ILE A 76 17.27 1.29 2.11
C ILE A 76 17.79 2.59 1.46
N ASP A 77 19.07 2.84 1.67
CA ASP A 77 19.85 3.78 0.88
C ASP A 77 20.08 3.23 -0.52
N GLY A 78 19.76 4.02 -1.55
CA GLY A 78 19.85 3.58 -2.94
C GLY A 78 21.28 3.33 -3.43
N THR A 79 22.28 3.93 -2.79
CA THR A 79 23.69 3.77 -3.15
C THR A 79 24.39 2.69 -2.33
N THR A 80 24.30 2.80 -1.01
CA THR A 80 25.04 1.91 -0.09
C THR A 80 24.28 0.64 0.25
N LYS A 81 22.98 0.59 -0.06
CA LYS A 81 22.03 -0.49 0.27
C LYS A 81 21.89 -0.75 1.78
N LYS A 82 22.31 0.20 2.61
CA LYS A 82 22.12 0.15 4.06
C LYS A 82 20.66 0.46 4.41
N LEU A 83 20.19 -0.15 5.49
CA LEU A 83 18.85 0.07 6.03
C LEU A 83 18.68 1.51 6.53
N LEU A 84 17.52 2.09 6.27
CA LEU A 84 17.13 3.40 6.77
C LEU A 84 15.99 3.25 7.77
N SER A 85 16.26 3.65 9.02
CA SER A 85 15.26 3.75 10.09
C SER A 85 14.65 5.15 10.17
N ASN A 86 13.55 5.26 10.92
CA ASN A 86 12.83 6.52 11.17
C ASN A 86 12.30 7.22 9.90
N VAL A 87 12.04 6.47 8.85
CA VAL A 87 11.31 6.92 7.66
C VAL A 87 9.83 6.63 7.84
N GLU A 88 8.99 7.65 7.61
CA GLU A 88 7.56 7.54 7.84
C GLU A 88 6.78 7.32 6.53
N PHE A 89 5.82 6.42 6.59
CA PHE A 89 4.95 6.07 5.48
C PHE A 89 3.48 6.07 5.89
N LYS A 90 2.60 6.23 4.89
CA LYS A 90 1.17 5.96 5.00
C LYS A 90 0.73 5.04 3.86
N LEU A 91 -0.21 4.13 4.15
CA LEU A 91 -0.75 3.17 3.19
C LEU A 91 -2.16 3.58 2.76
N TYR A 92 -2.44 3.51 1.46
CA TYR A 92 -3.71 3.90 0.87
C TYR A 92 -4.28 2.79 -0.01
N GLU A 93 -5.60 2.78 -0.17
CA GLU A 93 -6.30 1.82 -1.04
C GLU A 93 -6.46 2.31 -2.48
N ALA A 94 -6.31 3.61 -2.72
CA ALA A 94 -6.51 4.20 -4.02
C ALA A 94 -5.43 5.20 -4.39
N ALA A 95 -5.06 5.20 -5.66
CA ALA A 95 -4.18 6.19 -6.26
C ALA A 95 -4.44 6.31 -7.76
N THR A 96 -3.93 7.38 -8.36
CA THR A 96 -3.86 7.59 -9.82
C THR A 96 -2.40 7.61 -10.25
N GLY A 97 -2.13 7.19 -11.49
CA GLY A 97 -0.79 7.08 -12.03
C GLY A 97 -0.46 5.68 -12.53
N SER A 98 0.73 5.47 -13.03
CA SER A 98 1.19 4.18 -13.59
C SER A 98 2.65 3.86 -13.30
N VAL A 99 3.37 4.74 -12.58
CA VAL A 99 4.81 4.61 -12.33
C VAL A 99 5.06 4.55 -10.83
N ASP A 100 5.81 3.55 -10.38
CA ASP A 100 6.23 3.41 -8.97
C ASP A 100 7.07 4.63 -8.55
N GLY A 101 6.73 5.20 -7.38
CA GLY A 101 7.33 6.43 -6.88
C GLY A 101 6.67 7.72 -7.38
N GLU A 102 5.67 7.63 -8.26
CA GLU A 102 4.96 8.78 -8.83
C GLU A 102 3.43 8.71 -8.65
N TYR A 103 2.90 7.63 -8.07
CA TYR A 103 1.47 7.51 -7.80
C TYR A 103 0.96 8.64 -6.89
N LYS A 104 -0.18 9.22 -7.26
CA LYS A 104 -0.88 10.21 -6.44
C LYS A 104 -2.00 9.52 -5.65
N VAL A 105 -1.82 9.39 -4.36
CA VAL A 105 -2.76 8.74 -3.45
C VAL A 105 -4.04 9.57 -3.29
N SER A 106 -5.15 8.88 -3.00
CA SER A 106 -6.45 9.48 -2.74
C SER A 106 -7.19 8.74 -1.63
N GLY A 107 -8.12 9.41 -0.97
CA GLY A 107 -8.84 8.91 0.19
C GLY A 107 -8.03 9.00 1.48
N ASP A 108 -8.58 8.41 2.54
CA ASP A 108 -7.94 8.37 3.85
C ASP A 108 -6.91 7.25 3.93
N PRO A 109 -5.81 7.43 4.67
CA PRO A 109 -4.84 6.37 4.92
C PRO A 109 -5.44 5.27 5.81
N ILE A 110 -5.02 4.04 5.56
CA ILE A 110 -5.37 2.89 6.40
C ILE A 110 -4.78 3.09 7.78
N LYS A 111 -5.54 2.71 8.79
CA LYS A 111 -5.14 2.82 10.20
C LYS A 111 -4.77 1.47 10.78
N PHE A 112 -3.80 1.48 11.68
CA PHE A 112 -3.15 0.29 12.21
C PHE A 112 -3.04 0.33 13.74
N VAL A 113 -3.05 -0.84 14.34
CA VAL A 113 -2.52 -1.08 15.68
C VAL A 113 -1.07 -1.56 15.51
N LYS A 114 -0.14 -0.91 16.20
CA LYS A 114 1.28 -1.27 16.18
C LYS A 114 1.63 -2.19 17.34
N THR A 115 2.31 -3.29 17.02
CA THR A 115 2.93 -4.19 18.01
C THR A 115 4.36 -4.48 17.52
N ASP A 116 5.35 -4.02 18.27
CA ASP A 116 6.77 -4.11 17.88
C ASP A 116 7.04 -3.56 16.47
N ASN A 117 7.47 -4.40 15.55
CA ASN A 117 7.73 -4.06 14.14
C ASN A 117 6.58 -4.44 13.19
N THR A 118 5.41 -4.73 13.74
CA THR A 118 4.23 -5.14 12.97
C THR A 118 3.11 -4.11 13.10
N TYR A 119 2.53 -3.75 11.98
CA TYR A 119 1.38 -2.88 11.84
C TYR A 119 0.21 -3.72 11.31
N ARG A 120 -0.79 -3.95 12.16
CA ARG A 120 -2.01 -4.68 11.78
C ARG A 120 -3.15 -3.71 11.57
N VAL A 121 -3.92 -3.89 10.49
CA VAL A 121 -5.12 -3.07 10.22
C VAL A 121 -6.02 -3.05 11.44
N ALA A 122 -6.37 -1.83 11.89
CA ALA A 122 -7.20 -1.62 13.06
C ALA A 122 -8.66 -2.00 12.77
N GLU A 123 -9.30 -2.73 13.69
CA GLU A 123 -10.73 -3.03 13.63
C GLU A 123 -11.55 -1.75 13.86
N ASP A 124 -11.18 -0.97 14.87
CA ASP A 124 -11.76 0.35 15.16
C ASP A 124 -10.71 1.44 14.89
N ALA A 125 -10.93 2.17 13.82
CA ALA A 125 -10.03 3.26 13.40
C ALA A 125 -9.98 4.45 14.38
N THR A 126 -10.88 4.49 15.38
CA THR A 126 -10.97 5.56 16.38
C THR A 126 -10.44 5.14 17.76
N ALA A 127 -10.05 3.88 17.93
CA ALA A 127 -9.53 3.35 19.19
C ALA A 127 -8.23 4.05 19.60
N GLU A 128 -7.98 4.10 20.90
CA GLU A 128 -6.72 4.63 21.45
C GLU A 128 -5.53 3.77 20.98
N GLY A 129 -4.42 4.42 20.65
CA GLY A 129 -3.20 3.76 20.18
C GLY A 129 -3.20 3.37 18.71
N VAL A 130 -4.27 3.68 17.97
CA VAL A 130 -4.32 3.51 16.51
C VAL A 130 -3.53 4.60 15.81
N THR A 131 -2.76 4.23 14.78
CA THR A 131 -1.93 5.14 13.98
C THR A 131 -2.15 4.90 12.50
N ASP A 132 -2.03 5.94 11.68
CA ASP A 132 -1.95 5.85 10.22
C ASP A 132 -0.51 5.94 9.70
N THR A 133 0.45 6.08 10.60
CA THR A 133 1.86 6.27 10.27
C THR A 133 2.67 5.02 10.56
N ILE A 134 3.29 4.50 9.51
CA ILE A 134 4.21 3.36 9.55
C ILE A 134 5.63 3.92 9.61
N VAL A 135 6.41 3.55 10.62
CA VAL A 135 7.79 4.04 10.83
C VAL A 135 8.76 2.89 10.69
N THR A 136 9.77 3.04 9.84
CA THR A 136 10.82 2.03 9.68
C THR A 136 11.74 1.99 10.90
N THR A 137 12.23 0.81 11.23
CA THR A 137 13.04 0.55 12.42
C THR A 137 14.44 0.04 12.06
N ASP A 138 15.33 0.00 13.03
CA ASP A 138 16.70 -0.50 12.86
C ASP A 138 16.76 -2.01 12.60
N SER A 139 15.67 -2.73 12.81
CA SER A 139 15.57 -4.15 12.46
C SER A 139 15.53 -4.42 10.95
N GLY A 140 15.44 -3.38 10.13
CA GLY A 140 15.48 -3.44 8.68
C GLY A 140 14.19 -3.87 8.01
N LYS A 141 13.20 -4.29 8.79
CA LYS A 141 11.95 -4.81 8.27
C LYS A 141 10.78 -4.40 9.15
N VAL A 142 9.74 -3.86 8.52
CA VAL A 142 8.46 -3.60 9.13
C VAL A 142 7.42 -4.46 8.41
N THR A 143 6.59 -5.17 9.15
CA THR A 143 5.53 -6.01 8.59
C THR A 143 4.20 -5.27 8.67
N ILE A 144 3.48 -5.22 7.57
CA ILE A 144 2.12 -4.69 7.48
C ILE A 144 1.18 -5.85 7.18
N GLU A 145 0.15 -6.05 7.99
CA GLU A 145 -0.71 -7.22 7.92
C GLU A 145 -2.20 -6.92 8.16
N GLY A 146 -3.05 -7.92 7.89
CA GLY A 146 -4.51 -7.79 8.00
C GLY A 146 -5.14 -7.18 6.74
N LEU A 147 -4.47 -7.25 5.61
CA LEU A 147 -4.84 -6.63 4.34
C LEU A 147 -5.67 -7.59 3.47
N ASP A 148 -6.44 -7.04 2.56
CA ASP A 148 -7.15 -7.77 1.51
C ASP A 148 -6.23 -8.09 0.32
N LYS A 149 -6.71 -8.98 -0.54
CA LYS A 149 -6.05 -9.38 -1.79
C LYS A 149 -6.26 -8.34 -2.89
N LYS A 150 -5.53 -7.22 -2.82
CA LYS A 150 -5.59 -6.11 -3.80
C LYS A 150 -4.27 -5.36 -3.92
N ILE A 151 -4.24 -4.33 -4.73
CA ILE A 151 -3.11 -3.40 -4.84
C ILE A 151 -3.33 -2.28 -3.82
N TYR A 152 -2.27 -1.94 -3.10
CA TYR A 152 -2.19 -0.80 -2.17
C TYR A 152 -1.13 0.18 -2.64
N TYR A 153 -1.13 1.38 -2.05
CA TYR A 153 -0.19 2.45 -2.40
C TYR A 153 0.48 2.99 -1.15
N LEU A 154 1.78 2.82 -1.07
CA LEU A 154 2.61 3.22 0.08
C LEU A 154 3.28 4.56 -0.21
N SER A 155 2.88 5.62 0.49
CA SER A 155 3.41 6.98 0.34
C SER A 155 4.38 7.29 1.46
N GLU A 156 5.61 7.66 1.12
CA GLU A 156 6.56 8.20 2.07
C GLU A 156 6.13 9.62 2.48
N THR A 157 5.95 9.86 3.76
CA THR A 157 5.52 11.16 4.30
C THR A 157 6.69 11.96 4.82
N LYS A 158 7.68 11.28 5.43
CA LYS A 158 8.90 11.90 5.96
C LYS A 158 10.12 11.03 5.67
N PRO A 159 11.07 11.51 4.86
CA PRO A 159 12.34 10.83 4.64
C PRO A 159 13.24 10.94 5.88
N LEU A 160 14.31 10.15 5.92
CA LEU A 160 15.42 10.38 6.84
C LEU A 160 16.15 11.69 6.44
N ASP A 161 16.64 12.41 7.43
CA ASP A 161 17.37 13.67 7.20
C ASP A 161 18.57 13.45 6.23
N GLY A 162 18.69 14.31 5.24
CA GLY A 162 19.70 14.23 4.19
C GLY A 162 19.31 13.35 2.99
N TYR A 163 18.13 12.74 3.00
CA TYR A 163 17.61 11.96 1.88
C TYR A 163 16.48 12.67 1.14
N ASN A 164 16.40 12.41 -0.16
CA ASN A 164 15.35 12.93 -1.00
C ASN A 164 14.07 12.13 -0.83
N LYS A 165 12.96 12.83 -0.63
CA LYS A 165 11.62 12.21 -0.63
C LYS A 165 11.22 11.86 -2.06
N PRO A 166 10.63 10.69 -2.32
CA PRO A 166 10.01 10.35 -3.60
C PRO A 166 8.88 11.31 -3.98
N ASN A 167 8.65 11.50 -5.29
CA ASN A 167 7.62 12.41 -5.80
C ASN A 167 6.19 11.90 -5.54
N GLY A 168 6.01 10.60 -5.37
CA GLY A 168 4.73 9.96 -5.14
C GLY A 168 4.84 8.63 -4.42
N ALA A 169 3.74 7.89 -4.41
CA ALA A 169 3.64 6.61 -3.73
C ALA A 169 4.12 5.44 -4.60
N PHE A 170 4.33 4.32 -3.95
CA PHE A 170 4.73 3.05 -4.55
C PHE A 170 3.59 2.04 -4.45
N SER A 171 3.36 1.27 -5.50
CA SER A 171 2.38 0.19 -5.49
C SER A 171 2.87 -1.01 -4.67
N VAL A 172 1.95 -1.65 -3.96
CA VAL A 172 2.15 -2.92 -3.25
C VAL A 172 1.09 -3.89 -3.75
N ASP A 173 1.47 -4.79 -4.62
CA ASP A 173 0.56 -5.74 -5.25
C ASP A 173 0.46 -7.03 -4.45
N LEU A 174 -0.67 -7.24 -3.75
CA LEU A 174 -0.99 -8.46 -3.02
C LEU A 174 -1.94 -9.39 -3.79
N THR A 175 -2.23 -9.11 -5.05
CA THR A 175 -3.15 -9.93 -5.87
C THR A 175 -2.61 -11.34 -6.12
N SER A 176 -1.28 -11.51 -6.09
CA SER A 176 -0.62 -12.81 -6.19
C SER A 176 -0.32 -13.48 -4.84
N GLY A 177 -0.62 -12.81 -3.72
CA GLY A 177 -0.41 -13.32 -2.37
C GLY A 177 0.44 -12.40 -1.49
N ASN A 178 1.06 -12.97 -0.45
CA ASN A 178 1.87 -12.23 0.50
C ASN A 178 3.24 -11.87 -0.08
N LEU A 179 3.72 -10.66 0.23
CA LEU A 179 5.07 -10.20 -0.07
C LEU A 179 5.92 -10.24 1.22
N VAL A 180 6.29 -11.43 1.65
CA VAL A 180 7.05 -11.63 2.89
C VAL A 180 8.39 -12.28 2.62
N THR A 181 9.43 -11.80 3.30
CA THR A 181 10.76 -12.40 3.27
C THR A 181 11.04 -13.13 4.58
N THR A 182 11.58 -14.32 4.45
CA THR A 182 12.11 -15.10 5.59
C THR A 182 13.56 -14.76 5.90
N THR A 183 14.22 -14.02 5.00
CA THR A 183 15.62 -13.64 5.16
C THR A 183 15.74 -12.54 6.21
N THR A 184 16.63 -12.73 7.16
CA THR A 184 17.04 -11.68 8.08
C THR A 184 17.83 -10.63 7.27
N ILE A 185 17.25 -9.44 7.15
CA ILE A 185 17.92 -8.32 6.51
C ILE A 185 18.79 -7.69 7.61
N GLY A 186 20.07 -7.96 7.59
CA GLY A 186 21.04 -7.35 8.50
C GLY A 186 21.44 -5.95 8.00
N LYS A 187 22.13 -5.19 8.85
CA LYS A 187 22.61 -3.83 8.52
C LYS A 187 23.50 -3.77 7.27
N GLU A 188 24.00 -4.91 6.82
CA GLU A 188 24.90 -5.06 5.66
C GLU A 188 24.29 -5.89 4.53
N THR A 189 23.07 -6.37 4.68
CA THR A 189 22.48 -7.27 3.69
C THR A 189 21.81 -6.48 2.59
N VAL A 190 22.36 -6.59 1.44
CA VAL A 190 21.76 -6.13 0.19
C VAL A 190 20.53 -6.97 -0.09
N VAL A 191 19.39 -6.33 -0.33
CA VAL A 191 18.20 -7.01 -0.81
C VAL A 191 18.41 -7.33 -2.30
N ASN A 192 18.96 -8.50 -2.59
CA ASN A 192 19.27 -8.95 -3.94
C ASN A 192 18.31 -10.03 -4.43
N GLY A 193 17.98 -9.99 -5.71
CA GLY A 193 17.33 -11.08 -6.44
C GLY A 193 16.02 -11.56 -5.79
N GLU A 194 15.98 -12.82 -5.35
CA GLU A 194 14.78 -13.45 -4.79
C GLU A 194 14.22 -12.77 -3.53
N ASN A 195 15.07 -12.10 -2.75
CA ASN A 195 14.63 -11.38 -1.56
C ASN A 195 13.92 -10.08 -1.90
N ALA A 196 14.32 -9.40 -2.97
CA ALA A 196 13.66 -8.20 -3.46
C ALA A 196 12.24 -8.49 -3.97
N GLN A 197 11.96 -9.70 -4.44
CA GLN A 197 10.64 -10.12 -4.90
C GLN A 197 9.69 -10.50 -3.76
N LYS A 198 10.21 -10.71 -2.55
CA LYS A 198 9.43 -11.16 -1.38
C LYS A 198 9.13 -10.05 -0.38
N ALA A 199 9.56 -8.83 -0.65
CA ALA A 199 9.28 -7.67 0.18
C ALA A 199 9.10 -6.42 -0.68
N LYS A 200 8.40 -5.40 -0.18
CA LYS A 200 8.41 -4.09 -0.82
C LYS A 200 9.65 -3.33 -0.39
N VAL A 201 10.62 -3.23 -1.28
CA VAL A 201 11.85 -2.46 -1.08
C VAL A 201 11.67 -1.06 -1.65
N ILE A 202 11.97 -0.04 -0.84
CA ILE A 202 11.96 1.35 -1.26
C ILE A 202 13.32 1.97 -0.99
N GLU A 203 13.87 2.59 -2.03
CA GLU A 203 15.18 3.24 -1.98
C GLU A 203 15.04 4.76 -1.89
N ASN A 204 15.85 5.42 -1.06
CA ASN A 204 16.07 6.85 -1.13
C ASN A 204 17.55 7.13 -1.39
N ASN A 205 17.81 8.19 -2.12
CA ASN A 205 19.16 8.65 -2.40
C ASN A 205 19.45 9.93 -1.62
N THR A 206 20.71 10.08 -1.19
CA THR A 206 21.25 11.35 -0.66
C THR A 206 21.63 12.26 -1.83
N GLY A 207 21.63 13.56 -1.58
CA GLY A 207 22.06 14.56 -2.54
C GLY A 207 21.05 15.72 -2.69
N ALA A 208 21.50 16.83 -3.21
CA ALA A 208 20.61 17.93 -3.54
C ALA A 208 19.64 17.46 -4.63
N VAL A 209 18.35 17.57 -4.37
CA VAL A 209 17.37 17.55 -5.46
C VAL A 209 17.79 18.70 -6.36
N LEU A 210 18.34 18.39 -7.53
CA LEU A 210 18.50 19.43 -8.54
C LEU A 210 17.10 19.98 -8.78
N PRO A 211 16.87 21.29 -8.55
CA PRO A 211 15.57 21.85 -8.86
C PRO A 211 15.24 21.41 -10.27
N SER A 212 14.03 20.91 -10.48
CA SER A 212 13.53 20.60 -11.82
C SER A 212 13.61 21.88 -12.63
N THR A 213 14.75 22.09 -13.31
CA THR A 213 15.02 23.26 -14.16
C THR A 213 14.22 23.21 -15.48
N GLY A 214 13.31 22.26 -15.63
CA GLY A 214 12.29 22.22 -16.69
C GLY A 214 11.14 23.21 -16.49
N GLY A 215 11.16 24.01 -15.42
CA GLY A 215 10.22 25.10 -15.22
C GLY A 215 10.63 26.37 -15.99
N MET A 216 9.90 27.47 -15.80
CA MET A 216 9.99 28.77 -16.51
C MET A 216 11.40 29.26 -16.83
N GLY A 217 12.47 28.79 -16.15
CA GLY A 217 13.84 29.21 -16.37
C GLY A 217 14.37 28.91 -17.77
N THR A 218 14.18 27.72 -18.29
CA THR A 218 14.63 27.36 -19.64
C THR A 218 13.89 28.14 -20.71
N THR A 219 12.61 28.37 -20.56
CA THR A 219 11.81 29.18 -21.48
C THR A 219 12.29 30.63 -21.48
N VAL A 220 12.60 31.19 -20.31
CA VAL A 220 13.15 32.54 -20.19
C VAL A 220 14.52 32.63 -20.86
N PHE A 221 15.41 31.66 -20.70
CA PHE A 221 16.71 31.64 -21.38
C PHE A 221 16.58 31.54 -22.90
N TYR A 222 15.63 30.72 -23.41
CA TYR A 222 15.38 30.65 -24.86
C TYR A 222 14.79 31.94 -25.41
N VAL A 223 13.87 32.59 -24.71
CA VAL A 223 13.26 33.84 -25.15
C VAL A 223 14.28 35.00 -25.11
N VAL A 224 15.03 35.16 -24.02
CA VAL A 224 16.03 36.20 -23.87
C VAL A 224 17.20 35.94 -24.81
N GLY A 225 17.74 34.73 -24.86
CA GLY A 225 18.86 34.40 -25.75
C GLY A 225 18.50 34.51 -27.24
N GLY A 226 17.30 34.02 -27.61
CA GLY A 226 16.78 34.18 -28.98
C GLY A 226 16.52 35.64 -29.35
N GLY A 227 15.99 36.42 -28.43
CA GLY A 227 15.81 37.87 -28.61
C GLY A 227 17.10 38.62 -28.82
N LEU A 228 18.13 38.35 -28.03
CA LEU A 228 19.48 38.96 -28.19
C LEU A 228 20.09 38.57 -29.54
N MET A 229 19.97 37.34 -30.01
CA MET A 229 20.46 36.93 -31.31
C MET A 229 19.75 37.68 -32.45
N ALA A 230 18.43 37.83 -32.37
CA ALA A 230 17.66 38.58 -33.37
C ALA A 230 18.09 40.04 -33.45
N VAL A 231 18.30 40.70 -32.29
CA VAL A 231 18.80 42.09 -32.21
C VAL A 231 20.21 42.20 -32.81
N ALA A 232 21.10 41.25 -32.51
CA ALA A 232 22.46 41.22 -33.08
C ALA A 232 22.46 41.11 -34.61
N VAL A 233 21.60 40.25 -35.16
CA VAL A 233 21.45 40.10 -36.62
C VAL A 233 20.93 41.41 -37.25
N VAL A 234 19.92 42.05 -36.67
CA VAL A 234 19.40 43.36 -37.15
C VAL A 234 20.47 44.43 -37.14
N LEU A 235 21.26 44.52 -36.06
CA LEU A 235 22.35 45.48 -35.94
C LEU A 235 23.45 45.25 -36.99
N LEU A 236 23.80 43.98 -37.26
CA LEU A 236 24.79 43.63 -38.28
C LEU A 236 24.29 43.96 -39.70
N VAL A 237 23.03 43.68 -39.99
CA VAL A 237 22.45 44.02 -41.32
C VAL A 237 22.34 45.54 -41.50
N THR A 238 21.92 46.25 -40.47
CA THR A 238 21.83 47.74 -40.54
C THR A 238 23.20 48.38 -40.69
N LYS A 239 24.23 47.90 -39.94
CA LYS A 239 25.61 48.38 -40.09
C LYS A 239 26.12 48.12 -41.52
N LYS A 240 25.96 46.94 -42.07
CA LYS A 240 26.40 46.59 -43.44
C LYS A 240 25.68 47.42 -44.50
N ARG A 241 24.37 47.73 -44.30
CA ARG A 241 23.63 48.62 -45.20
C ARG A 241 24.12 50.08 -45.16
N MET A 242 24.55 50.56 -43.97
CA MET A 242 25.11 51.90 -43.84
C MET A 242 26.50 52.00 -44.43
N GLU A 243 27.34 50.97 -44.33
CA GLU A 243 28.69 50.96 -44.97
C GLU A 243 28.60 50.90 -46.51
N ASN A 244 27.59 50.24 -47.08
CA ASN A 244 27.41 50.18 -48.52
C ASN A 244 26.75 51.43 -49.15
N LYS A 245 26.36 52.43 -48.35
CA LYS A 245 25.81 53.72 -48.80
C LYS A 245 26.77 54.85 -48.73
N ARG A 246 28.02 54.62 -48.32
CA ARG A 246 29.15 55.51 -48.40
C ARG A 246 30.04 55.08 -49.60
#